data_a30d8770bb40e8fc99c57658b1d7119b
#
_entry.id   a30d8770bb40e8fc99c57658b1d7119b
#
_cell.length_a   1.000
_cell.length_b   1.000
_cell.length_c   1.000
_cell.angle_alpha   90.00
_cell.angle_beta   90.00
_cell.angle_gamma   90.00
#
_symmetry.space_group_name_H-M   'P 1'
#
loop_
_entity.id
_entity.type
_entity.pdbx_description
1 polymer ?
#
loop_
_entity_poly.entity_id
_entity_poly.type
_entity_poly.pdbx_seq_one_letter_code
_entity_poly.pdbx_strand_id
1 'polypeptide(L)'
;MKRILVLFALFAAAAGYAQTVEKQTFVYAVKQTDTLRLDRYVALTPDSRTKPCLMFVFGGGFVGGRRDNASFLSYFEYYARKGYVVVSIDYRLGMKKAMQAGTLSEETFPEAWITTLAMATGDLYDATAYVCDHASAWGVDKTRIVASGSSAGAITVLMGEYGICNEHPMAQQKLPQDFNYAGVISYAGAIFDTQEELRWTKTPAPMLLFHGDADRNVPYDAVLYDGNGFFGSKHIADMLTERRIPHWFY
;
A
#
# COMPACT_ATOMS: atom_id res chain seq x y z
N MET A 1 57.90 -16.55 42.78
CA MET A 1 57.60 -15.57 41.71
C MET A 1 56.27 -15.95 41.08
N LYS A 2 55.15 -15.25 41.45
CA LYS A 2 53.81 -15.51 40.94
C LYS A 2 53.57 -14.55 39.73
N ARG A 3 53.37 -15.13 38.52
CA ARG A 3 53.05 -14.37 37.33
C ARG A 3 51.52 -14.09 37.35
N ILE A 4 51.14 -12.83 37.47
CA ILE A 4 49.77 -12.38 37.35
C ILE A 4 49.50 -12.19 35.84
N LEU A 5 48.60 -13.03 35.30
CA LEU A 5 48.09 -12.86 33.93
C LEU A 5 46.92 -11.83 33.98
N VAL A 6 47.13 -10.66 33.41
CA VAL A 6 46.06 -9.65 33.25
C VAL A 6 45.36 -9.94 31.96
N LEU A 7 44.11 -10.42 32.05
CA LEU A 7 43.19 -10.59 30.91
C LEU A 7 42.58 -9.23 30.58
N PHE A 8 43.00 -8.61 29.50
CA PHE A 8 42.27 -7.46 28.92
C PHE A 8 41.05 -7.97 28.15
N ALA A 9 39.87 -7.84 28.74
CA ALA A 9 38.60 -8.02 28.03
C ALA A 9 38.36 -6.79 27.16
N LEU A 10 38.55 -6.93 25.85
CA LEU A 10 38.10 -5.94 24.86
C LEU A 10 36.57 -5.96 24.80
N PHE A 11 35.92 -5.04 25.49
CA PHE A 11 34.53 -4.68 25.22
C PHE A 11 34.50 -3.94 23.88
N ALA A 12 34.20 -4.65 22.79
CA ALA A 12 33.77 -4.03 21.56
C ALA A 12 32.39 -3.46 21.82
N ALA A 13 32.31 -2.17 22.16
CA ALA A 13 31.09 -1.43 22.15
C ALA A 13 30.60 -1.43 20.69
N ALA A 14 29.62 -2.26 20.39
CA ALA A 14 28.84 -2.15 19.16
C ALA A 14 28.06 -0.83 19.24
N ALA A 15 28.71 0.27 18.85
CA ALA A 15 28.03 1.51 18.59
C ALA A 15 27.02 1.20 17.49
N GLY A 16 25.74 1.12 17.85
CA GLY A 16 24.65 0.98 16.91
C GLY A 16 24.62 2.26 16.06
N TYR A 17 25.37 2.25 14.97
CA TYR A 17 25.24 3.29 13.96
C TYR A 17 23.79 3.24 13.47
N ALA A 18 23.03 4.31 13.72
CA ALA A 18 21.70 4.47 13.14
C ALA A 18 21.89 4.37 11.62
N GLN A 19 21.37 3.29 11.02
CA GLN A 19 21.49 3.05 9.58
C GLN A 19 20.91 4.25 8.83
N THR A 20 21.72 4.90 8.02
CA THR A 20 21.28 5.99 7.16
C THR A 20 20.29 5.44 6.14
N VAL A 21 19.14 6.08 6.02
CA VAL A 21 18.14 5.77 5.00
C VAL A 21 18.28 6.77 3.87
N GLU A 22 18.53 6.26 2.67
CA GLU A 22 18.59 7.05 1.45
C GLU A 22 17.19 7.14 0.82
N LYS A 23 16.83 8.33 0.35
CA LYS A 23 15.62 8.60 -0.42
C LYS A 23 15.99 8.96 -1.85
N GLN A 24 15.33 8.32 -2.81
CA GLN A 24 15.42 8.66 -4.24
C GLN A 24 14.02 8.77 -4.85
N THR A 25 13.84 9.73 -5.75
CA THR A 25 12.55 9.97 -6.42
C THR A 25 12.63 9.56 -7.89
N PHE A 26 11.60 8.85 -8.36
CA PHE A 26 11.48 8.40 -9.74
C PHE A 26 10.13 8.81 -10.32
N VAL A 27 10.06 9.05 -11.63
CA VAL A 27 8.82 9.18 -12.38
C VAL A 27 8.42 7.78 -12.84
N TYR A 28 7.27 7.28 -12.39
CA TYR A 28 6.81 5.94 -12.77
C TYR A 28 5.73 5.96 -13.86
N ALA A 29 5.02 7.09 -14.00
CA ALA A 29 4.03 7.25 -15.07
C ALA A 29 3.82 8.74 -15.41
N VAL A 30 3.41 8.98 -16.66
CA VAL A 30 2.89 10.27 -17.13
C VAL A 30 1.51 10.03 -17.72
N LYS A 31 0.49 10.68 -17.17
CA LYS A 31 -0.93 10.51 -17.53
C LYS A 31 -1.51 11.86 -17.93
N GLN A 32 -1.62 12.11 -19.22
CA GLN A 32 -2.02 13.42 -19.74
C GLN A 32 -1.16 14.54 -19.15
N THR A 33 -1.71 15.34 -18.22
CA THR A 33 -0.99 16.44 -17.54
C THR A 33 -0.34 16.02 -16.21
N ASP A 34 -0.64 14.82 -15.69
CA ASP A 34 -0.14 14.37 -14.41
C ASP A 34 1.19 13.63 -14.56
N THR A 35 2.21 14.08 -13.85
CA THR A 35 3.46 13.34 -13.69
C THR A 35 3.45 12.67 -12.33
N LEU A 36 3.34 11.34 -12.33
CA LEU A 36 3.26 10.52 -11.12
C LEU A 36 4.65 10.04 -10.73
N ARG A 37 5.01 10.29 -9.48
CA ARG A 37 6.33 9.96 -8.92
C ARG A 37 6.18 8.96 -7.78
N LEU A 38 7.24 8.24 -7.54
CA LEU A 38 7.43 7.46 -6.33
C LEU A 38 8.73 7.86 -5.63
N ASP A 39 8.74 7.75 -4.30
CA ASP A 39 9.93 7.89 -3.48
C ASP A 39 10.34 6.51 -2.97
N ARG A 40 11.58 6.12 -3.26
CA ARG A 40 12.19 4.90 -2.74
C ARG A 40 13.06 5.22 -1.54
N TYR A 41 12.85 4.52 -0.43
CA TYR A 41 13.66 4.62 0.79
C TYR A 41 14.37 3.28 1.03
N VAL A 42 15.68 3.33 1.23
CA VAL A 42 16.52 2.14 1.44
C VAL A 42 17.56 2.44 2.52
N ALA A 43 17.69 1.55 3.51
CA ALA A 43 18.81 1.62 4.43
C ALA A 43 20.11 1.21 3.73
N LEU A 44 21.15 2.02 3.90
CA LEU A 44 22.48 1.75 3.38
C LEU A 44 23.11 0.62 4.21
N THR A 45 22.98 -0.60 3.74
CA THR A 45 23.58 -1.79 4.34
C THR A 45 24.40 -2.54 3.30
N PRO A 46 25.51 -3.18 3.66
CA PRO A 46 26.31 -3.99 2.72
C PRO A 46 25.65 -5.34 2.38
N ASP A 47 24.33 -5.49 2.57
CA ASP A 47 23.61 -6.75 2.34
C ASP A 47 23.26 -6.90 0.85
N SER A 48 23.74 -7.95 0.22
CA SER A 48 23.50 -8.30 -1.18
C SER A 48 22.25 -9.16 -1.41
N ARG A 49 21.51 -9.54 -0.34
CA ARG A 49 20.28 -10.34 -0.47
C ARG A 49 19.15 -9.50 -1.06
N THR A 50 18.29 -10.14 -1.84
CA THR A 50 17.05 -9.51 -2.28
C THR A 50 16.15 -9.21 -1.09
N LYS A 51 15.51 -8.04 -1.13
CA LYS A 51 14.72 -7.45 -0.04
C LYS A 51 13.23 -7.51 -0.33
N PRO A 52 12.37 -7.65 0.68
CA PRO A 52 10.95 -7.38 0.50
C PRO A 52 10.72 -5.91 0.16
N CYS A 53 9.64 -5.61 -0.53
CA CYS A 53 9.22 -4.25 -0.82
C CYS A 53 7.93 -3.92 -0.06
N LEU A 54 7.87 -2.74 0.56
CA LEU A 54 6.67 -2.17 1.13
C LEU A 54 6.24 -0.98 0.28
N MET A 55 5.13 -1.12 -0.44
CA MET A 55 4.53 -0.03 -1.22
C MET A 55 3.49 0.68 -0.38
N PHE A 56 3.60 2.00 -0.23
CA PHE A 56 2.69 2.80 0.57
C PHE A 56 1.90 3.79 -0.28
N VAL A 57 0.58 3.84 -0.04
CA VAL A 57 -0.37 4.76 -0.65
C VAL A 57 -0.96 5.65 0.45
N PHE A 58 -0.78 6.96 0.32
CA PHE A 58 -1.24 7.93 1.32
C PHE A 58 -2.77 8.11 1.30
N GLY A 59 -3.33 8.58 2.41
CA GLY A 59 -4.72 8.97 2.54
C GLY A 59 -4.98 10.42 2.14
N GLY A 60 -6.24 10.84 2.28
CA GLY A 60 -6.66 12.22 2.02
C GLY A 60 -7.93 12.32 1.17
N GLY A 61 -8.82 11.32 1.23
CA GLY A 61 -10.16 11.35 0.61
C GLY A 61 -10.14 11.49 -0.92
N PHE A 62 -9.05 11.15 -1.58
CA PHE A 62 -8.85 11.37 -3.02
C PHE A 62 -8.92 12.86 -3.45
N VAL A 63 -8.85 13.77 -2.48
CA VAL A 63 -8.85 15.23 -2.70
C VAL A 63 -7.52 15.88 -2.32
N GLY A 64 -6.71 15.23 -1.49
CA GLY A 64 -5.46 15.77 -0.98
C GLY A 64 -4.48 14.68 -0.58
N GLY A 65 -3.38 15.11 0.05
CA GLY A 65 -2.29 14.24 0.46
C GLY A 65 -1.11 14.26 -0.52
N ARG A 66 -0.03 13.63 -0.10
CA ARG A 66 1.22 13.55 -0.88
C ARG A 66 2.10 12.41 -0.39
N ARG A 67 2.83 11.75 -1.29
CA ARG A 67 3.72 10.61 -1.02
C ARG A 67 4.84 10.90 -0.02
N ASP A 68 5.30 12.16 0.02
CA ASP A 68 6.43 12.62 0.83
C ASP A 68 5.99 13.43 2.08
N ASN A 69 4.77 13.16 2.59
CA ASN A 69 4.30 13.79 3.82
C ASN A 69 5.19 13.36 4.99
N ALA A 70 5.67 14.36 5.75
CA ALA A 70 6.58 14.16 6.87
C ALA A 70 6.01 13.24 7.97
N SER A 71 4.67 13.18 8.13
CA SER A 71 4.03 12.31 9.13
C SER A 71 4.26 10.82 8.88
N PHE A 72 4.58 10.40 7.65
CA PHE A 72 4.87 9.01 7.31
C PHE A 72 6.35 8.67 7.33
N LEU A 73 7.24 9.64 7.48
CA LEU A 73 8.67 9.44 7.32
C LEU A 73 9.24 8.42 8.32
N SER A 74 8.80 8.49 9.58
CA SER A 74 9.20 7.52 10.61
C SER A 74 8.77 6.08 10.28
N TYR A 75 7.59 5.92 9.67
CA TYR A 75 7.11 4.63 9.18
C TYR A 75 7.99 4.10 8.05
N PHE A 76 8.32 4.93 7.06
CA PHE A 76 9.19 4.53 5.93
C PHE A 76 10.59 4.17 6.39
N GLU A 77 11.19 4.99 7.24
CA GLU A 77 12.52 4.75 7.78
C GLU A 77 12.59 3.51 8.67
N TYR A 78 11.54 3.26 9.47
CA TYR A 78 11.46 2.07 10.30
C TYR A 78 11.56 0.80 9.46
N TYR A 79 10.74 0.69 8.41
CA TYR A 79 10.76 -0.50 7.55
C TYR A 79 12.04 -0.58 6.69
N ALA A 80 12.56 0.55 6.22
CA ALA A 80 13.84 0.56 5.51
C ALA A 80 14.97 0.01 6.39
N ARG A 81 15.04 0.41 7.67
CA ARG A 81 16.02 -0.13 8.64
C ARG A 81 15.76 -1.60 8.99
N LYS A 82 14.55 -2.11 8.82
CA LYS A 82 14.21 -3.53 8.93
C LYS A 82 14.57 -4.35 7.67
N GLY A 83 15.18 -3.73 6.67
CA GLY A 83 15.66 -4.38 5.46
C GLY A 83 14.66 -4.41 4.32
N TYR A 84 13.58 -3.63 4.38
CA TYR A 84 12.67 -3.44 3.25
C TYR A 84 13.19 -2.37 2.29
N VAL A 85 12.88 -2.51 1.02
CA VAL A 85 12.78 -1.37 0.10
C VAL A 85 11.40 -0.76 0.30
N VAL A 86 11.33 0.49 0.76
CA VAL A 86 10.03 1.16 0.95
C VAL A 86 9.78 2.08 -0.22
N VAL A 87 8.58 2.01 -0.80
CA VAL A 87 8.16 2.84 -1.93
C VAL A 87 6.88 3.57 -1.57
N SER A 88 6.90 4.89 -1.55
CA SER A 88 5.70 5.72 -1.40
C SER A 88 5.35 6.35 -2.73
N ILE A 89 4.08 6.25 -3.16
CA ILE A 89 3.66 6.62 -4.51
C ILE A 89 2.75 7.85 -4.53
N ASP A 90 2.85 8.67 -5.58
CA ASP A 90 1.77 9.54 -6.00
C ASP A 90 0.66 8.70 -6.63
N TYR A 91 -0.56 9.18 -6.60
CA TYR A 91 -1.67 8.70 -7.40
C TYR A 91 -2.61 9.86 -7.73
N ARG A 92 -3.40 9.73 -8.79
CA ARG A 92 -4.30 10.81 -9.22
C ARG A 92 -5.45 10.98 -8.24
N LEU A 93 -5.66 12.23 -7.83
CA LEU A 93 -6.68 12.62 -6.87
C LEU A 93 -7.98 12.94 -7.65
N GLY A 94 -8.75 11.89 -8.01
CA GLY A 94 -9.91 12.01 -8.88
C GLY A 94 -11.01 12.90 -8.32
N MET A 95 -11.33 12.80 -7.03
CA MET A 95 -12.33 13.64 -6.38
C MET A 95 -11.90 15.11 -6.37
N LYS A 96 -10.61 15.40 -6.18
CA LYS A 96 -10.10 16.78 -6.30
C LYS A 96 -10.36 17.36 -7.68
N LYS A 97 -10.15 16.58 -8.74
CA LYS A 97 -10.40 17.02 -10.12
C LYS A 97 -11.87 17.30 -10.37
N ALA A 98 -12.77 16.42 -9.92
CA ALA A 98 -14.21 16.60 -10.03
C ALA A 98 -14.68 17.86 -9.27
N MET A 99 -14.18 18.08 -8.05
CA MET A 99 -14.47 19.29 -7.27
C MET A 99 -13.98 20.57 -7.98
N GLN A 100 -12.75 20.57 -8.48
CA GLN A 100 -12.16 21.71 -9.18
C GLN A 100 -12.86 22.03 -10.51
N ALA A 101 -13.37 21.00 -11.20
CA ALA A 101 -14.15 21.16 -12.41
C ALA A 101 -15.59 21.65 -12.14
N GLY A 102 -16.03 21.68 -10.87
CA GLY A 102 -17.40 22.03 -10.50
C GLY A 102 -18.45 21.02 -10.99
N THR A 103 -18.03 19.78 -11.26
CA THR A 103 -18.88 18.70 -11.78
C THR A 103 -19.42 17.78 -10.70
N LEU A 104 -19.07 18.00 -9.44
CA LEU A 104 -19.46 17.14 -8.33
C LEU A 104 -20.81 17.61 -7.74
N SER A 105 -21.84 16.76 -7.85
CA SER A 105 -23.16 16.89 -7.24
C SER A 105 -23.58 15.55 -6.64
N GLU A 106 -24.72 15.47 -5.95
CA GLU A 106 -25.27 14.20 -5.47
C GLU A 106 -25.51 13.20 -6.62
N GLU A 107 -25.96 13.69 -7.77
CA GLU A 107 -26.23 12.87 -8.95
C GLU A 107 -24.95 12.34 -9.62
N THR A 108 -23.89 13.15 -9.66
CA THR A 108 -22.63 12.79 -10.34
C THR A 108 -21.62 12.13 -9.41
N PHE A 109 -21.86 12.17 -8.09
CA PHE A 109 -20.94 11.60 -7.09
C PHE A 109 -20.64 10.10 -7.34
N PRO A 110 -21.63 9.21 -7.61
CA PRO A 110 -21.35 7.78 -7.80
C PRO A 110 -20.39 7.52 -8.98
N GLU A 111 -20.60 8.19 -10.12
CA GLU A 111 -19.72 8.05 -11.28
C GLU A 111 -18.32 8.63 -11.03
N ALA A 112 -18.25 9.79 -10.38
CA ALA A 112 -16.97 10.41 -10.00
C ALA A 112 -16.20 9.53 -9.02
N TRP A 113 -16.89 8.87 -8.09
CA TRP A 113 -16.31 7.93 -7.13
C TRP A 113 -15.72 6.70 -7.82
N ILE A 114 -16.52 6.01 -8.66
CA ILE A 114 -16.08 4.83 -9.43
C ILE A 114 -14.88 5.19 -10.32
N THR A 115 -14.94 6.31 -11.02
CA THR A 115 -13.83 6.81 -11.85
C THR A 115 -12.58 7.08 -11.01
N THR A 116 -12.74 7.66 -9.82
CA THR A 116 -11.64 7.94 -8.89
C THR A 116 -10.98 6.66 -8.41
N LEU A 117 -11.76 5.66 -8.01
CA LEU A 117 -11.24 4.36 -7.58
C LEU A 117 -10.48 3.66 -8.70
N ALA A 118 -11.04 3.66 -9.93
CA ALA A 118 -10.38 3.08 -11.09
C ALA A 118 -9.05 3.80 -11.41
N MET A 119 -9.02 5.14 -11.30
CA MET A 119 -7.79 5.91 -11.50
C MET A 119 -6.72 5.59 -10.46
N ALA A 120 -7.07 5.62 -9.17
CA ALA A 120 -6.13 5.39 -8.09
C ALA A 120 -5.58 3.95 -8.11
N THR A 121 -6.47 2.96 -8.31
CA THR A 121 -6.09 1.55 -8.45
C THR A 121 -5.20 1.32 -9.68
N GLY A 122 -5.53 1.95 -10.80
CA GLY A 122 -4.72 1.88 -12.01
C GLY A 122 -3.33 2.49 -11.85
N ASP A 123 -3.21 3.56 -11.06
CA ASP A 123 -1.92 4.19 -10.74
C ASP A 123 -1.11 3.33 -9.77
N LEU A 124 -1.76 2.64 -8.83
CA LEU A 124 -1.11 1.63 -7.97
C LEU A 124 -0.53 0.49 -8.82
N TYR A 125 -1.28 -0.02 -9.80
CA TYR A 125 -0.78 -1.08 -10.69
C TYR A 125 0.39 -0.61 -11.54
N ASP A 126 0.36 0.60 -12.09
CA ASP A 126 1.47 1.18 -12.84
C ASP A 126 2.73 1.31 -11.96
N ALA A 127 2.58 1.76 -10.71
CA ALA A 127 3.69 1.85 -9.77
C ALA A 127 4.24 0.46 -9.39
N THR A 128 3.34 -0.53 -9.23
CA THR A 128 3.73 -1.92 -8.94
C THR A 128 4.50 -2.52 -10.10
N ALA A 129 4.03 -2.35 -11.34
CA ALA A 129 4.74 -2.78 -12.53
C ALA A 129 6.12 -2.13 -12.62
N TYR A 130 6.21 -0.81 -12.37
CA TYR A 130 7.47 -0.09 -12.34
C TYR A 130 8.46 -0.66 -11.32
N VAL A 131 7.99 -1.00 -10.10
CA VAL A 131 8.83 -1.66 -9.08
C VAL A 131 9.29 -3.03 -9.58
N CYS A 132 8.41 -3.81 -10.20
CA CYS A 132 8.74 -5.12 -10.76
C CYS A 132 9.80 -5.04 -11.86
N ASP A 133 9.72 -4.04 -12.73
CA ASP A 133 10.69 -3.82 -13.82
C ASP A 133 12.07 -3.41 -13.30
N HIS A 134 12.10 -2.66 -12.18
CA HIS A 134 13.34 -2.22 -11.54
C HIS A 134 13.82 -3.15 -10.42
N ALA A 135 13.13 -4.25 -10.17
CA ALA A 135 13.38 -5.13 -9.02
C ALA A 135 14.82 -5.63 -8.96
N SER A 136 15.40 -6.03 -10.07
CA SER A 136 16.80 -6.49 -10.14
C SER A 136 17.78 -5.37 -9.74
N ALA A 137 17.60 -4.16 -10.30
CA ALA A 137 18.46 -3.02 -10.00
C ALA A 137 18.31 -2.51 -8.56
N TRP A 138 17.14 -2.69 -7.96
CA TRP A 138 16.82 -2.25 -6.59
C TRP A 138 17.03 -3.35 -5.54
N GLY A 139 17.39 -4.57 -5.95
CA GLY A 139 17.51 -5.72 -5.07
C GLY A 139 16.16 -6.12 -4.42
N VAL A 140 15.06 -5.95 -5.14
CA VAL A 140 13.70 -6.30 -4.67
C VAL A 140 13.36 -7.72 -5.09
N ASP A 141 12.75 -8.47 -4.17
CA ASP A 141 12.10 -9.73 -4.45
C ASP A 141 10.65 -9.48 -4.86
N LYS A 142 10.33 -9.70 -6.14
CA LYS A 142 9.00 -9.46 -6.70
C LYS A 142 7.89 -10.29 -6.03
N THR A 143 8.25 -11.42 -5.41
CA THR A 143 7.30 -12.29 -4.70
C THR A 143 7.03 -11.84 -3.27
N ARG A 144 7.72 -10.78 -2.81
CA ARG A 144 7.61 -10.22 -1.47
C ARG A 144 7.28 -8.73 -1.49
N ILE A 145 6.36 -8.33 -2.36
CA ILE A 145 5.82 -6.97 -2.42
C ILE A 145 4.56 -6.92 -1.54
N VAL A 146 4.57 -6.07 -0.53
CA VAL A 146 3.44 -5.80 0.36
C VAL A 146 2.84 -4.44 0.00
N ALA A 147 1.54 -4.39 -0.25
CA ALA A 147 0.82 -3.13 -0.44
C ALA A 147 0.33 -2.60 0.91
N SER A 148 0.54 -1.33 1.19
CA SER A 148 0.10 -0.67 2.42
C SER A 148 -0.55 0.67 2.10
N GLY A 149 -1.59 1.04 2.85
CA GLY A 149 -2.24 2.33 2.64
C GLY A 149 -3.04 2.81 3.84
N SER A 150 -3.35 4.10 3.84
CA SER A 150 -4.16 4.74 4.89
C SER A 150 -5.38 5.43 4.27
N SER A 151 -6.59 5.22 4.83
CA SER A 151 -7.84 5.87 4.37
C SER A 151 -8.06 5.66 2.86
N ALA A 152 -8.16 6.71 2.04
CA ALA A 152 -8.23 6.60 0.58
C ALA A 152 -7.11 5.70 -0.01
N GLY A 153 -5.89 5.74 0.54
CA GLY A 153 -4.81 4.85 0.15
C GLY A 153 -5.05 3.40 0.56
N ALA A 154 -5.68 3.17 1.71
CA ALA A 154 -6.07 1.83 2.15
C ALA A 154 -7.18 1.26 1.26
N ILE A 155 -8.17 2.08 0.90
CA ILE A 155 -9.18 1.72 -0.12
C ILE A 155 -8.46 1.32 -1.42
N THR A 156 -7.50 2.13 -1.88
CA THR A 156 -6.77 1.88 -3.12
C THR A 156 -6.04 0.53 -3.11
N VAL A 157 -5.33 0.18 -2.02
CA VAL A 157 -4.60 -1.10 -1.94
C VAL A 157 -5.54 -2.29 -1.80
N LEU A 158 -6.64 -2.14 -1.06
CA LEU A 158 -7.67 -3.19 -0.97
C LEU A 158 -8.37 -3.42 -2.31
N MET A 159 -8.75 -2.34 -3.02
CA MET A 159 -9.28 -2.43 -4.39
C MET A 159 -8.27 -3.04 -5.36
N GLY A 160 -6.98 -2.74 -5.18
CA GLY A 160 -5.90 -3.35 -5.96
C GLY A 160 -5.85 -4.86 -5.80
N GLU A 161 -5.81 -5.34 -4.56
CA GLU A 161 -5.83 -6.79 -4.27
C GLU A 161 -7.14 -7.44 -4.74
N TYR A 162 -8.28 -6.77 -4.50
CA TYR A 162 -9.60 -7.25 -4.94
C TYR A 162 -9.66 -7.42 -6.47
N GLY A 163 -9.12 -6.45 -7.21
CA GLY A 163 -9.06 -6.52 -8.67
C GLY A 163 -8.14 -7.63 -9.18
N ILE A 164 -7.00 -7.88 -8.54
CA ILE A 164 -6.10 -8.99 -8.89
C ILE A 164 -6.82 -10.32 -8.67
N CYS A 165 -7.41 -10.52 -7.50
CA CYS A 165 -8.08 -11.77 -7.15
C CYS A 165 -9.33 -12.06 -7.99
N ASN A 166 -9.98 -11.02 -8.52
CA ASN A 166 -11.14 -11.14 -9.39
C ASN A 166 -10.81 -11.01 -10.89
N GLU A 167 -9.52 -11.12 -11.24
CA GLU A 167 -9.04 -11.11 -12.63
C GLU A 167 -9.52 -9.88 -13.42
N HIS A 168 -9.58 -8.73 -12.73
CA HIS A 168 -10.03 -7.50 -13.35
C HIS A 168 -9.14 -7.15 -14.55
N PRO A 169 -9.70 -6.80 -15.73
CA PRO A 169 -8.92 -6.57 -16.96
C PRO A 169 -7.77 -5.58 -16.78
N MET A 170 -7.95 -4.53 -15.98
CA MET A 170 -6.90 -3.54 -15.73
C MET A 170 -5.70 -4.15 -14.97
N ALA A 171 -5.95 -5.06 -14.02
CA ALA A 171 -4.87 -5.77 -13.31
C ALA A 171 -4.09 -6.67 -14.27
N GLN A 172 -4.81 -7.45 -15.08
CA GLN A 172 -4.21 -8.36 -16.07
C GLN A 172 -3.39 -7.63 -17.14
N GLN A 173 -3.80 -6.42 -17.54
CA GLN A 173 -3.09 -5.61 -18.53
C GLN A 173 -1.83 -4.93 -18.00
N LYS A 174 -1.81 -4.57 -16.72
CA LYS A 174 -0.77 -3.72 -16.13
C LYS A 174 0.26 -4.48 -15.31
N LEU A 175 -0.14 -5.55 -14.66
CA LEU A 175 0.73 -6.31 -13.78
C LEU A 175 1.41 -7.48 -14.52
N PRO A 176 2.57 -7.93 -14.04
CA PRO A 176 3.17 -9.17 -14.55
C PRO A 176 2.19 -10.33 -14.44
N GLN A 177 2.31 -11.29 -15.37
CA GLN A 177 1.49 -12.50 -15.31
C GLN A 177 1.63 -13.19 -13.94
N ASP A 178 0.51 -13.68 -13.42
CA ASP A 178 0.43 -14.38 -12.13
C ASP A 178 0.92 -13.56 -10.92
N PHE A 179 1.02 -12.22 -11.07
CA PHE A 179 1.38 -11.36 -9.95
C PHE A 179 0.29 -11.38 -8.88
N ASN A 180 0.69 -11.48 -7.61
CA ASN A 180 -0.12 -11.10 -6.46
C ASN A 180 0.77 -10.42 -5.40
N TYR A 181 0.17 -9.60 -4.53
CA TYR A 181 0.88 -9.06 -3.39
C TYR A 181 1.20 -10.17 -2.37
N ALA A 182 2.32 -10.05 -1.67
CA ALA A 182 2.67 -10.95 -0.56
C ALA A 182 1.84 -10.68 0.70
N GLY A 183 1.19 -9.53 0.76
CA GLY A 183 0.29 -9.12 1.83
C GLY A 183 -0.26 -7.73 1.60
N VAL A 184 -1.35 -7.40 2.30
CA VAL A 184 -1.97 -6.07 2.30
C VAL A 184 -2.05 -5.54 3.73
N ILE A 185 -1.62 -4.29 3.94
CA ILE A 185 -1.77 -3.58 5.22
C ILE A 185 -2.71 -2.40 5.01
N SER A 186 -3.86 -2.43 5.65
CA SER A 186 -4.91 -1.43 5.52
C SER A 186 -5.12 -0.68 6.84
N TYR A 187 -4.96 0.64 6.80
CA TYR A 187 -5.29 1.53 7.91
C TYR A 187 -6.57 2.31 7.56
N ALA A 188 -7.71 1.88 8.10
CA ALA A 188 -9.04 2.44 7.85
C ALA A 188 -9.42 2.39 6.36
N GLY A 189 -9.48 1.19 5.78
CA GLY A 189 -9.85 0.96 4.39
C GLY A 189 -11.18 0.25 4.23
N ALA A 190 -11.67 0.22 2.99
CA ALA A 190 -12.85 -0.52 2.56
C ALA A 190 -12.68 -0.98 1.11
N ILE A 191 -13.45 -1.99 0.72
CA ILE A 191 -13.64 -2.39 -0.68
C ILE A 191 -14.98 -1.84 -1.15
N PHE A 192 -15.02 -1.25 -2.33
CA PHE A 192 -16.25 -0.87 -3.01
C PHE A 192 -16.56 -1.90 -4.11
N ASP A 193 -17.81 -2.35 -4.16
CA ASP A 193 -18.31 -3.17 -5.26
C ASP A 193 -19.69 -2.67 -5.70
N THR A 194 -20.04 -2.89 -6.96
CA THR A 194 -21.37 -2.68 -7.54
C THR A 194 -22.30 -3.88 -7.28
N GLN A 195 -21.91 -4.74 -6.35
CA GLN A 195 -22.70 -5.86 -5.82
C GLN A 195 -22.92 -5.65 -4.33
N GLU A 196 -24.00 -6.22 -3.80
CA GLU A 196 -24.31 -6.20 -2.37
C GLU A 196 -23.56 -7.27 -1.56
N GLU A 197 -22.71 -8.04 -2.23
CA GLU A 197 -21.85 -9.04 -1.61
C GLU A 197 -20.43 -8.92 -2.13
N LEU A 198 -19.48 -8.98 -1.23
CA LEU A 198 -18.05 -9.05 -1.55
C LEU A 198 -17.69 -10.48 -1.98
N ARG A 199 -17.18 -10.65 -3.19
CA ARG A 199 -16.83 -11.96 -3.74
C ARG A 199 -15.39 -12.01 -4.21
N TRP A 200 -14.66 -13.02 -3.75
CA TRP A 200 -13.29 -13.29 -4.17
C TRP A 200 -13.28 -14.56 -5.02
N THR A 201 -12.85 -14.47 -6.27
CA THR A 201 -12.72 -15.63 -7.17
C THR A 201 -11.45 -16.43 -6.90
N LYS A 202 -10.37 -15.75 -6.49
CA LYS A 202 -9.12 -16.36 -6.02
C LYS A 202 -8.88 -16.02 -4.55
N THR A 203 -8.01 -16.79 -3.91
CA THR A 203 -7.59 -16.52 -2.53
C THR A 203 -6.78 -15.22 -2.48
N PRO A 204 -7.22 -14.22 -1.70
CA PRO A 204 -6.45 -12.98 -1.55
C PRO A 204 -5.20 -13.19 -0.71
N ALA A 205 -4.27 -12.26 -0.85
CA ALA A 205 -3.08 -12.17 -0.01
C ALA A 205 -3.44 -12.06 1.48
N PRO A 206 -2.58 -12.51 2.41
CA PRO A 206 -2.75 -12.25 3.83
C PRO A 206 -2.93 -10.76 4.12
N MET A 207 -3.83 -10.42 5.06
CA MET A 207 -4.17 -9.03 5.37
C MET A 207 -3.91 -8.66 6.82
N LEU A 208 -3.41 -7.45 7.01
CA LEU A 208 -3.31 -6.79 8.31
C LEU A 208 -4.20 -5.54 8.27
N LEU A 209 -5.29 -5.57 9.02
CA LEU A 209 -6.34 -4.58 8.98
C LEU A 209 -6.39 -3.82 10.32
N PHE A 210 -6.31 -2.50 10.27
CA PHE A 210 -6.50 -1.60 11.40
C PHE A 210 -7.68 -0.67 11.09
N HIS A 211 -8.70 -0.62 11.98
CA HIS A 211 -9.84 0.24 11.76
C HIS A 211 -10.55 0.56 13.08
N GLY A 212 -10.70 1.85 13.38
CA GLY A 212 -11.46 2.27 14.55
C GLY A 212 -12.97 2.04 14.34
N ASP A 213 -13.64 1.46 15.31
CA ASP A 213 -15.08 1.14 15.27
C ASP A 213 -15.99 2.39 15.26
N ALA A 214 -15.44 3.55 15.61
CA ALA A 214 -16.11 4.84 15.57
C ALA A 214 -15.76 5.68 14.32
N ASP A 215 -15.11 5.11 13.30
CA ASP A 215 -14.78 5.81 12.06
C ASP A 215 -16.07 6.24 11.33
N ARG A 216 -16.18 7.55 11.06
CA ARG A 216 -17.34 8.15 10.37
C ARG A 216 -17.04 8.51 8.92
N ASN A 217 -15.81 8.32 8.45
CA ASN A 217 -15.37 8.67 7.11
C ASN A 217 -15.29 7.44 6.19
N VAL A 218 -14.76 6.34 6.71
CA VAL A 218 -14.70 5.06 6.01
C VAL A 218 -15.54 4.04 6.77
N PRO A 219 -16.47 3.33 6.13
CA PRO A 219 -17.28 2.33 6.81
C PRO A 219 -16.42 1.30 7.55
N TYR A 220 -16.70 1.08 8.83
CA TYR A 220 -16.06 0.04 9.63
C TYR A 220 -16.56 -1.36 9.27
N ASP A 221 -17.89 -1.47 9.09
CA ASP A 221 -18.59 -2.68 8.64
C ASP A 221 -19.14 -2.47 7.23
N ALA A 222 -20.06 -3.28 6.76
CA ALA A 222 -20.69 -3.11 5.46
C ALA A 222 -21.75 -2.00 5.47
N VAL A 223 -21.75 -1.19 4.41
CA VAL A 223 -22.83 -0.23 4.10
C VAL A 223 -23.32 -0.52 2.67
N LEU A 224 -24.59 -0.84 2.55
CA LEU A 224 -25.24 -1.12 1.27
C LEU A 224 -26.12 0.07 0.88
N TYR A 225 -26.00 0.53 -0.33
CA TYR A 225 -26.80 1.64 -0.86
C TYR A 225 -26.98 1.50 -2.36
N ASP A 226 -28.23 1.48 -2.80
CA ASP A 226 -28.66 1.44 -4.22
C ASP A 226 -27.90 0.40 -5.05
N GLY A 227 -27.88 -0.86 -4.57
CA GLY A 227 -27.20 -1.98 -5.23
C GLY A 227 -25.69 -1.98 -5.15
N ASN A 228 -25.09 -1.01 -4.45
CA ASN A 228 -23.64 -0.91 -4.25
C ASN A 228 -23.27 -1.26 -2.80
N GLY A 229 -22.09 -1.83 -2.61
CA GLY A 229 -21.54 -2.17 -1.31
C GLY A 229 -20.24 -1.42 -1.01
N PHE A 230 -20.15 -0.89 0.23
CA PHE A 230 -18.89 -0.46 0.85
C PHE A 230 -18.59 -1.41 2.00
N PHE A 231 -17.58 -2.22 1.84
CA PHE A 231 -17.21 -3.28 2.76
C PHE A 231 -15.99 -2.87 3.56
N GLY A 232 -16.20 -2.46 4.82
CA GLY A 232 -15.15 -2.01 5.72
C GLY A 232 -14.31 -3.15 6.27
N SER A 233 -13.28 -2.78 7.04
CA SER A 233 -12.28 -3.75 7.50
C SER A 233 -12.87 -4.86 8.37
N LYS A 234 -13.91 -4.59 9.16
CA LYS A 234 -14.60 -5.64 9.95
C LYS A 234 -15.26 -6.68 9.04
N HIS A 235 -16.03 -6.25 8.06
CA HIS A 235 -16.69 -7.13 7.10
C HIS A 235 -15.67 -7.99 6.33
N ILE A 236 -14.58 -7.35 5.89
CA ILE A 236 -13.47 -8.05 5.22
C ILE A 236 -12.86 -9.10 6.15
N ALA A 237 -12.59 -8.76 7.42
CA ALA A 237 -12.01 -9.68 8.40
C ALA A 237 -12.94 -10.88 8.69
N ASP A 238 -14.25 -10.66 8.81
CA ASP A 238 -15.23 -11.71 8.99
C ASP A 238 -15.21 -12.71 7.81
N MET A 239 -15.22 -12.19 6.58
CA MET A 239 -15.08 -13.01 5.37
C MET A 239 -13.78 -13.81 5.31
N LEU A 240 -12.65 -13.17 5.66
CA LEU A 240 -11.36 -13.85 5.67
C LEU A 240 -11.33 -14.96 6.72
N THR A 241 -12.00 -14.76 7.88
CA THR A 241 -12.18 -15.75 8.93
C THR A 241 -12.97 -16.97 8.42
N GLU A 242 -14.12 -16.74 7.80
CA GLU A 242 -14.97 -17.79 7.24
C GLU A 242 -14.22 -18.65 6.20
N ARG A 243 -13.39 -18.00 5.38
CA ARG A 243 -12.57 -18.65 4.34
C ARG A 243 -11.25 -19.22 4.84
N ARG A 244 -10.93 -19.03 6.13
CA ARG A 244 -9.67 -19.46 6.76
C ARG A 244 -8.42 -18.85 6.09
N ILE A 245 -8.53 -17.60 5.64
CA ILE A 245 -7.43 -16.86 5.02
C ILE A 245 -6.65 -16.15 6.14
N PRO A 246 -5.30 -16.21 6.15
CA PRO A 246 -4.50 -15.55 7.16
C PRO A 246 -4.74 -14.04 7.20
N HIS A 247 -5.14 -13.54 8.36
CA HIS A 247 -5.31 -12.10 8.58
C HIS A 247 -5.21 -11.76 10.07
N TRP A 248 -5.02 -10.47 10.34
CA TRP A 248 -5.09 -9.87 11.67
C TRP A 248 -5.95 -8.61 11.58
N PHE A 249 -6.83 -8.42 12.54
CA PHE A 249 -7.73 -7.27 12.62
C PHE A 249 -7.66 -6.63 13.99
N TYR A 250 -7.46 -5.31 14.05
CA TYR A 250 -7.30 -4.51 15.25
C TYR A 250 -8.17 -3.26 15.22
#